data_91025c64bbbc8c5ef3faba17807ecab0
#
_entry.id   91025c64bbbc8c5ef3faba17807ecab0
#
_cell.length_a   1.000
_cell.length_b   1.000
_cell.length_c   1.000
_cell.angle_alpha   90.00
_cell.angle_beta   90.00
_cell.angle_gamma   90.00
#
_symmetry.space_group_name_H-M   'P 1'
#
loop_
_entity.id
_entity.type
_entity.pdbx_description
1 polymer ?
#
loop_
_entity_poly.entity_id
_entity_poly.type
_entity_poly.pdbx_seq_one_letter_code
_entity_poly.pdbx_strand_id
1 'polypeptide(L)'
;LTIRKAEQGKVNFGSSLDHNAISCGCGPTSASMPVFEVENRTFGNRAYITLPEVGMFFGRYDKKTLDNLAWMKETLAPTLREAIRDFGGLEMEPILSQALLMGDECHDRTVAGSCLFERMLAPNIVIVSDKKTAMEVLKYIAGIDLFFLWPIMARAKAVADAVQNVEYSTITSCLAGNGTEMGLKVSSLGHQWFKAPSPRFYIAKYFEGFTDKDMNPEVGDSILVDMQGLGGGAMAAGIAHVLSTGDSAEDAIRYSREMMRISVG
;
A
#
# COMPACT_ATOMS: atom_id res chain seq x y z
N LEU A 1 -6.81 25.66 -8.05
CA LEU A 1 -8.29 25.59 -8.09
C LEU A 1 -8.86 24.81 -6.90
N THR A 2 -8.28 23.67 -6.53
CA THR A 2 -8.75 22.79 -5.44
C THR A 2 -8.58 23.44 -4.07
N ILE A 3 -7.45 24.10 -3.79
CA ILE A 3 -7.22 24.83 -2.53
C ILE A 3 -8.31 25.89 -2.32
N ARG A 4 -8.60 26.71 -3.32
CA ARG A 4 -9.68 27.71 -3.23
C ARG A 4 -11.06 27.11 -2.98
N LYS A 5 -11.34 25.91 -3.53
CA LYS A 5 -12.59 25.19 -3.25
C LYS A 5 -12.64 24.65 -1.82
N ALA A 6 -11.51 24.19 -1.28
CA ALA A 6 -11.40 23.75 0.10
C ALA A 6 -11.61 24.93 1.06
N GLU A 7 -10.94 26.07 0.83
CA GLU A 7 -11.13 27.31 1.60
C GLU A 7 -12.59 27.80 1.58
N GLN A 8 -13.34 27.49 0.51
CA GLN A 8 -14.77 27.79 0.38
C GLN A 8 -15.68 26.70 0.97
N GLY A 9 -15.13 25.68 1.63
CA GLY A 9 -15.91 24.54 2.16
C GLY A 9 -16.58 23.65 1.09
N LYS A 10 -16.14 23.77 -0.17
CA LYS A 10 -16.71 22.98 -1.29
C LYS A 10 -16.00 21.64 -1.50
N VAL A 11 -14.87 21.44 -0.85
CA VAL A 11 -14.09 20.20 -0.83
C VAL A 11 -13.61 20.01 0.59
N ASN A 12 -13.90 18.87 1.18
CA ASN A 12 -13.39 18.46 2.47
C ASN A 12 -12.27 17.45 2.24
N PHE A 13 -11.21 17.57 3.04
CA PHE A 13 -10.13 16.59 3.13
C PHE A 13 -10.29 15.80 4.42
N GLY A 14 -10.10 14.49 4.32
CA GLY A 14 -10.12 13.58 5.46
C GLY A 14 -9.09 12.48 5.28
N SER A 15 -8.78 11.77 6.35
CA SER A 15 -7.97 10.56 6.26
C SER A 15 -8.71 9.50 5.44
N SER A 16 -8.05 8.91 4.44
CA SER A 16 -8.58 7.77 3.69
C SER A 16 -8.96 6.61 4.62
N LEU A 17 -8.22 6.46 5.73
CA LEU A 17 -8.45 5.42 6.75
C LEU A 17 -9.78 5.58 7.50
N ASP A 18 -10.44 6.73 7.42
CA ASP A 18 -11.79 6.95 7.95
C ASP A 18 -12.89 6.64 6.91
N HIS A 19 -12.52 6.26 5.68
CA HIS A 19 -13.42 6.07 4.55
C HIS A 19 -13.28 4.70 3.88
N ASN A 20 -12.93 3.64 4.62
CA ASN A 20 -12.66 2.30 4.11
C ASN A 20 -11.60 2.28 2.99
N ALA A 21 -10.73 3.27 2.96
CA ALA A 21 -9.69 3.40 1.95
C ALA A 21 -8.32 3.55 2.62
N ILE A 22 -7.31 3.31 1.83
CA ILE A 22 -5.93 3.56 2.21
C ILE A 22 -5.26 4.32 1.07
N SER A 23 -4.36 5.23 1.38
CA SER A 23 -3.59 5.98 0.38
C SER A 23 -2.15 5.50 0.35
N CYS A 24 -1.53 5.60 -0.80
CA CYS A 24 -0.12 5.28 -0.95
C CYS A 24 0.69 6.57 -1.01
N GLY A 25 1.60 6.74 -0.05
CA GLY A 25 2.49 7.89 0.03
C GLY A 25 1.74 9.23 0.13
N CYS A 26 2.09 10.18 -0.74
CA CYS A 26 1.53 11.53 -0.76
C CYS A 26 0.28 11.68 -1.66
N GLY A 27 -0.26 10.59 -2.21
CA GLY A 27 -1.34 10.62 -3.19
C GLY A 27 -2.72 10.83 -2.57
N PRO A 28 -3.51 11.82 -3.01
CA PRO A 28 -4.91 11.94 -2.62
C PRO A 28 -5.77 10.90 -3.34
N THR A 29 -6.81 10.42 -2.67
CA THR A 29 -7.87 9.62 -3.29
C THR A 29 -9.10 10.49 -3.50
N SER A 30 -9.72 10.43 -4.66
CA SER A 30 -10.97 11.13 -4.96
C SER A 30 -11.97 10.21 -5.65
N ALA A 31 -13.26 10.54 -5.57
CA ALA A 31 -14.34 9.75 -6.16
C ALA A 31 -14.25 9.55 -7.69
N SER A 32 -13.43 10.33 -8.38
CA SER A 32 -13.23 10.20 -9.83
C SER A 32 -12.08 9.28 -10.23
N MET A 33 -11.27 8.84 -9.26
CA MET A 33 -10.12 7.97 -9.50
C MET A 33 -10.54 6.51 -9.48
N PRO A 34 -10.01 5.68 -10.38
CA PRO A 34 -10.19 4.24 -10.29
C PRO A 34 -9.44 3.68 -9.08
N VAL A 35 -10.01 2.65 -8.49
CA VAL A 35 -9.46 1.99 -7.29
C VAL A 35 -9.42 0.48 -7.47
N PHE A 36 -8.48 -0.17 -6.81
CA PHE A 36 -8.62 -1.57 -6.44
C PHE A 36 -9.62 -1.68 -5.29
N GLU A 37 -10.50 -2.66 -5.39
CA GLU A 37 -11.38 -3.10 -4.32
C GLU A 37 -10.87 -4.45 -3.81
N VAL A 38 -10.61 -4.55 -2.52
CA VAL A 38 -10.22 -5.78 -1.85
C VAL A 38 -11.29 -6.14 -0.83
N GLU A 39 -11.82 -7.35 -0.95
CA GLU A 39 -12.84 -7.90 -0.06
C GLU A 39 -12.19 -8.86 0.96
N ASN A 40 -12.45 -8.64 2.23
CA ASN A 40 -12.19 -9.62 3.28
C ASN A 40 -13.36 -10.59 3.34
N ARG A 41 -13.20 -11.76 2.75
CA ARG A 41 -14.29 -12.77 2.62
C ARG A 41 -14.73 -13.36 3.96
N THR A 42 -13.88 -13.32 4.98
CA THR A 42 -14.23 -13.82 6.32
C THR A 42 -15.21 -12.90 7.03
N PHE A 43 -15.05 -11.59 6.90
CA PHE A 43 -15.88 -10.59 7.59
C PHE A 43 -16.81 -9.82 6.66
N GLY A 44 -16.67 -9.98 5.34
CA GLY A 44 -17.53 -9.35 4.33
C GLY A 44 -17.29 -7.84 4.13
N ASN A 45 -16.28 -7.28 4.76
CA ASN A 45 -15.92 -5.88 4.59
C ASN A 45 -14.95 -5.67 3.43
N ARG A 46 -14.87 -4.43 2.93
CA ARG A 46 -14.08 -4.04 1.76
C ARG A 46 -13.22 -2.85 2.05
N ALA A 47 -12.08 -2.80 1.39
CA ALA A 47 -11.20 -1.63 1.39
C ALA A 47 -10.75 -1.27 -0.02
N TYR A 48 -10.38 -0.01 -0.18
CA TYR A 48 -10.12 0.61 -1.47
C TYR A 48 -8.78 1.32 -1.48
N ILE A 49 -8.08 1.24 -2.61
CA ILE A 49 -6.86 2.00 -2.86
C ILE A 49 -6.80 2.41 -4.33
N THR A 50 -6.27 3.58 -4.64
CA THR A 50 -6.03 4.00 -6.03
C THR A 50 -5.11 3.02 -6.76
N LEU A 51 -5.16 3.00 -8.08
CA LEU A 51 -4.18 2.24 -8.87
C LEU A 51 -2.77 2.82 -8.70
N PRO A 52 -1.71 2.00 -8.87
CA PRO A 52 -0.33 2.45 -8.74
C PRO A 52 0.04 3.58 -9.73
N GLU A 53 0.32 4.76 -9.23
CA GLU A 53 0.95 5.85 -9.96
C GLU A 53 2.16 6.37 -9.19
N VAL A 54 3.36 6.00 -9.64
CA VAL A 54 4.62 6.21 -8.90
C VAL A 54 4.95 7.70 -8.74
N GLY A 55 4.63 8.54 -9.72
CA GLY A 55 4.87 9.97 -9.62
C GLY A 55 4.02 10.61 -8.51
N MET A 56 2.74 10.28 -8.46
CA MET A 56 1.81 10.74 -7.43
C MET A 56 2.20 10.20 -6.03
N PHE A 57 2.66 8.96 -5.98
CA PHE A 57 3.16 8.34 -4.74
C PHE A 57 4.26 9.19 -4.08
N PHE A 58 5.18 9.73 -4.88
CA PHE A 58 6.23 10.65 -4.42
C PHE A 58 5.85 12.14 -4.44
N GLY A 59 4.56 12.46 -4.48
CA GLY A 59 4.07 13.84 -4.43
C GLY A 59 4.26 14.64 -5.72
N ARG A 60 4.44 14.01 -6.88
CA ARG A 60 4.55 14.69 -8.17
C ARG A 60 3.18 14.88 -8.80
N TYR A 61 2.94 16.10 -9.28
CA TYR A 61 1.68 16.50 -9.93
C TYR A 61 1.95 17.24 -11.24
N ASP A 62 3.01 16.86 -11.94
CA ASP A 62 3.35 17.39 -13.26
C ASP A 62 2.38 16.87 -14.34
N LYS A 63 2.51 17.43 -15.55
CA LYS A 63 1.66 17.05 -16.67
C LYS A 63 1.74 15.56 -16.99
N LYS A 64 2.93 14.96 -16.87
CA LYS A 64 3.15 13.54 -17.14
C LYS A 64 2.36 12.67 -16.17
N THR A 65 2.38 13.00 -14.88
CA THR A 65 1.60 12.31 -13.84
C THR A 65 0.10 12.44 -14.10
N LEU A 66 -0.38 13.63 -14.47
CA LEU A 66 -1.81 13.85 -14.79
C LEU A 66 -2.25 13.10 -16.05
N ASP A 67 -1.44 13.10 -17.10
CA ASP A 67 -1.72 12.34 -18.33
C ASP A 67 -1.75 10.83 -18.04
N ASN A 68 -0.87 10.33 -17.19
CA ASN A 68 -0.84 8.95 -16.76
C ASN A 68 -2.11 8.57 -15.96
N LEU A 69 -2.54 9.41 -15.03
CA LEU A 69 -3.78 9.22 -14.29
C LEU A 69 -5.01 9.16 -15.22
N ALA A 70 -5.04 9.99 -16.26
CA ALA A 70 -6.10 9.95 -17.27
C ALA A 70 -6.08 8.62 -18.03
N TRP A 71 -4.91 8.16 -18.50
CA TRP A 71 -4.74 6.86 -19.15
C TRP A 71 -5.13 5.70 -18.24
N MET A 72 -4.75 5.76 -16.96
CA MET A 72 -5.15 4.73 -15.99
C MET A 72 -6.66 4.63 -15.84
N LYS A 73 -7.35 5.75 -15.83
CA LYS A 73 -8.82 5.78 -15.76
C LYS A 73 -9.48 5.24 -17.01
N GLU A 74 -8.94 5.57 -18.18
CA GLU A 74 -9.57 5.28 -19.48
C GLU A 74 -9.16 3.90 -20.03
N THR A 75 -7.98 3.39 -19.66
CA THR A 75 -7.41 2.17 -20.25
C THR A 75 -7.06 1.13 -19.20
N LEU A 76 -6.17 1.44 -18.24
CA LEU A 76 -5.66 0.46 -17.29
C LEU A 76 -6.78 -0.13 -16.43
N ALA A 77 -7.56 0.72 -15.79
CA ALA A 77 -8.59 0.27 -14.85
C ALA A 77 -9.71 -0.54 -15.51
N PRO A 78 -10.28 -0.14 -16.66
CA PRO A 78 -11.25 -0.97 -17.37
C PRO A 78 -10.68 -2.32 -17.79
N THR A 79 -9.45 -2.35 -18.32
CA THR A 79 -8.81 -3.59 -18.75
C THR A 79 -8.55 -4.53 -17.57
N LEU A 80 -7.99 -4.04 -16.47
CA LEU A 80 -7.77 -4.85 -15.28
C LEU A 80 -9.09 -5.35 -14.68
N ARG A 81 -10.12 -4.52 -14.65
CA ARG A 81 -11.44 -4.92 -14.15
C ARG A 81 -12.02 -6.09 -14.94
N GLU A 82 -11.98 -6.02 -16.27
CA GLU A 82 -12.50 -7.10 -17.11
C GLU A 82 -11.61 -8.35 -17.01
N ALA A 83 -10.27 -8.20 -16.95
CA ALA A 83 -9.35 -9.32 -16.79
C ALA A 83 -9.56 -10.04 -15.44
N ILE A 84 -9.71 -9.29 -14.34
CA ILE A 84 -9.98 -9.87 -13.01
C ILE A 84 -11.35 -10.56 -12.98
N ARG A 85 -12.36 -10.02 -13.66
CA ARG A 85 -13.69 -10.65 -13.77
C ARG A 85 -13.65 -11.93 -14.59
N ASP A 86 -12.95 -11.91 -15.73
CA ASP A 86 -12.76 -13.08 -16.58
C ASP A 86 -11.97 -14.18 -15.87
N PHE A 87 -11.00 -13.81 -15.03
CA PHE A 87 -10.26 -14.72 -14.15
C PHE A 87 -11.13 -15.32 -13.03
N GLY A 88 -12.27 -14.71 -12.70
CA GLY A 88 -13.17 -15.15 -11.61
C GLY A 88 -12.86 -14.52 -10.25
N GLY A 89 -12.13 -13.43 -10.22
CA GLY A 89 -11.60 -12.79 -9.01
C GLY A 89 -10.18 -13.26 -8.68
N LEU A 90 -9.41 -12.47 -7.98
CA LEU A 90 -8.02 -12.78 -7.65
C LEU A 90 -7.87 -12.98 -6.14
N GLU A 91 -7.51 -14.17 -5.72
CA GLU A 91 -7.17 -14.46 -4.33
C GLU A 91 -5.74 -13.98 -4.04
N MET A 92 -5.59 -13.16 -3.01
CA MET A 92 -4.30 -12.53 -2.69
C MET A 92 -3.39 -13.41 -1.84
N GLU A 93 -3.94 -14.23 -0.94
CA GLU A 93 -3.16 -15.02 0.01
C GLU A 93 -2.19 -16.01 -0.65
N PRO A 94 -2.56 -16.71 -1.74
CA PRO A 94 -1.59 -17.56 -2.46
C PRO A 94 -0.44 -16.76 -3.07
N ILE A 95 -0.71 -15.55 -3.57
CA ILE A 95 0.33 -14.67 -4.14
C ILE A 95 1.28 -14.21 -3.03
N LEU A 96 0.73 -13.74 -1.91
CA LEU A 96 1.51 -13.29 -0.75
C LEU A 96 2.40 -14.41 -0.20
N SER A 97 1.81 -15.58 0.03
CA SER A 97 2.57 -16.74 0.54
C SER A 97 3.72 -17.12 -0.40
N GLN A 98 3.47 -17.12 -1.70
CA GLN A 98 4.50 -17.44 -2.68
C GLN A 98 5.55 -16.32 -2.79
N ALA A 99 5.14 -15.04 -2.72
CA ALA A 99 6.06 -13.90 -2.74
C ALA A 99 7.02 -13.92 -1.54
N LEU A 100 6.52 -14.20 -0.35
CA LEU A 100 7.35 -14.41 0.85
C LEU A 100 8.39 -15.53 0.65
N LEU A 101 7.99 -16.67 0.07
CA LEU A 101 8.89 -17.77 -0.26
C LEU A 101 9.93 -17.39 -1.32
N MET A 102 9.64 -16.41 -2.16
CA MET A 102 10.52 -15.89 -3.20
C MET A 102 11.40 -14.71 -2.72
N GLY A 103 11.30 -14.33 -1.45
CA GLY A 103 12.18 -13.33 -0.85
C GLY A 103 11.64 -11.90 -0.83
N ASP A 104 10.35 -11.70 -1.08
CA ASP A 104 9.68 -10.43 -0.76
C ASP A 104 9.32 -10.41 0.73
N GLU A 105 9.44 -9.25 1.38
CA GLU A 105 8.83 -9.03 2.70
C GLU A 105 7.43 -8.37 2.57
N CYS A 106 7.04 -8.08 1.34
CA CYS A 106 5.70 -7.63 0.92
C CYS A 106 5.31 -6.21 1.40
N HIS A 107 6.28 -5.34 1.66
CA HIS A 107 6.09 -3.91 1.88
C HIS A 107 7.05 -3.10 0.98
N ASP A 108 8.33 -3.03 1.31
CA ASP A 108 9.32 -2.30 0.50
C ASP A 108 9.81 -3.12 -0.70
N ARG A 109 9.70 -4.43 -0.62
CA ARG A 109 9.97 -5.35 -1.72
C ARG A 109 8.74 -6.17 -2.05
N THR A 110 8.18 -5.94 -3.23
CA THR A 110 7.01 -6.67 -3.76
C THR A 110 7.23 -7.13 -5.21
N VAL A 111 8.49 -7.30 -5.62
CA VAL A 111 8.86 -7.68 -6.98
C VAL A 111 8.28 -9.04 -7.36
N ALA A 112 8.44 -10.04 -6.49
CA ALA A 112 7.88 -11.37 -6.73
C ALA A 112 6.36 -11.34 -6.75
N GLY A 113 5.72 -10.63 -5.82
CA GLY A 113 4.27 -10.44 -5.80
C GLY A 113 3.75 -9.77 -7.07
N SER A 114 4.43 -8.73 -7.55
CA SER A 114 4.09 -8.04 -8.81
C SER A 114 4.23 -8.95 -10.03
N CYS A 115 5.31 -9.72 -10.11
CA CYS A 115 5.51 -10.71 -11.17
C CYS A 115 4.43 -11.82 -11.14
N LEU A 116 4.07 -12.31 -9.95
CA LEU A 116 3.02 -13.33 -9.80
C LEU A 116 1.65 -12.78 -10.20
N PHE A 117 1.30 -11.56 -9.78
CA PHE A 117 0.08 -10.87 -10.18
C PHE A 117 -0.01 -10.74 -11.71
N GLU A 118 1.05 -10.21 -12.33
CA GLU A 118 1.12 -10.08 -13.79
C GLU A 118 0.99 -11.44 -14.48
N ARG A 119 1.77 -12.43 -14.06
CA ARG A 119 1.75 -13.79 -14.62
C ARG A 119 0.36 -14.42 -14.59
N MET A 120 -0.39 -14.22 -13.51
CA MET A 120 -1.73 -14.78 -13.36
C MET A 120 -2.74 -14.10 -14.28
N LEU A 121 -2.66 -12.77 -14.42
CA LEU A 121 -3.65 -11.99 -15.16
C LEU A 121 -3.29 -11.78 -16.65
N ALA A 122 -2.04 -11.97 -17.05
CA ALA A 122 -1.61 -11.72 -18.42
C ALA A 122 -2.46 -12.44 -19.50
N PRO A 123 -2.82 -13.73 -19.35
CA PRO A 123 -3.72 -14.38 -20.32
C PRO A 123 -5.07 -13.68 -20.44
N ASN A 124 -5.68 -13.30 -19.31
CA ASN A 124 -6.98 -12.65 -19.30
C ASN A 124 -6.92 -11.22 -19.85
N ILE A 125 -5.84 -10.47 -19.57
CA ILE A 125 -5.60 -9.15 -20.18
C ILE A 125 -5.56 -9.25 -21.71
N VAL A 126 -4.89 -10.28 -22.25
CA VAL A 126 -4.82 -10.51 -23.71
C VAL A 126 -6.17 -10.93 -24.28
N ILE A 127 -7.00 -11.65 -23.52
CA ILE A 127 -8.32 -12.11 -23.96
C ILE A 127 -9.32 -10.93 -24.00
N VAL A 128 -9.30 -10.06 -22.99
CA VAL A 128 -10.32 -9.02 -22.84
C VAL A 128 -9.99 -7.71 -23.57
N SER A 129 -8.81 -7.57 -24.17
CA SER A 129 -8.39 -6.33 -24.82
C SER A 129 -7.72 -6.58 -26.17
N ASP A 130 -7.61 -5.55 -26.99
CA ASP A 130 -6.84 -5.60 -28.23
C ASP A 130 -5.33 -5.69 -27.94
N LYS A 131 -4.56 -6.13 -28.94
CA LYS A 131 -3.11 -6.34 -28.82
C LYS A 131 -2.36 -5.10 -28.33
N LYS A 132 -2.74 -3.91 -28.77
CA LYS A 132 -2.07 -2.66 -28.40
C LYS A 132 -2.32 -2.36 -26.92
N THR A 133 -3.58 -2.40 -26.49
CA THR A 133 -4.00 -2.20 -25.12
C THR A 133 -3.36 -3.23 -24.18
N ALA A 134 -3.37 -4.51 -24.56
CA ALA A 134 -2.73 -5.56 -23.77
C ALA A 134 -1.24 -5.28 -23.54
N MET A 135 -0.51 -4.90 -24.61
CA MET A 135 0.90 -4.55 -24.50
C MET A 135 1.17 -3.32 -23.61
N GLU A 136 0.33 -2.29 -23.70
CA GLU A 136 0.48 -1.09 -22.87
C GLU A 136 0.26 -1.40 -21.39
N VAL A 137 -0.80 -2.16 -21.08
CA VAL A 137 -1.15 -2.56 -19.71
C VAL A 137 -0.07 -3.47 -19.11
N LEU A 138 0.36 -4.52 -19.82
CA LEU A 138 1.41 -5.42 -19.33
C LEU A 138 2.74 -4.69 -19.13
N LYS A 139 3.16 -3.83 -20.06
CA LYS A 139 4.36 -3.00 -19.87
C LYS A 139 4.26 -2.06 -18.69
N TYR A 140 3.08 -1.54 -18.41
CA TYR A 140 2.87 -0.68 -17.25
C TYR A 140 3.04 -1.45 -15.95
N ILE A 141 2.41 -2.61 -15.83
CA ILE A 141 2.52 -3.48 -14.65
C ILE A 141 3.98 -3.91 -14.46
N ALA A 142 4.60 -4.45 -15.50
CA ALA A 142 6.00 -4.92 -15.48
C ALA A 142 7.02 -3.80 -15.17
N GLY A 143 6.66 -2.54 -15.42
CA GLY A 143 7.51 -1.37 -15.14
C GLY A 143 7.47 -0.89 -13.69
N ILE A 144 6.68 -1.50 -12.82
CA ILE A 144 6.51 -1.07 -11.42
C ILE A 144 6.75 -2.25 -10.48
N ASP A 145 7.96 -2.36 -9.95
CA ASP A 145 8.34 -3.41 -9.00
C ASP A 145 7.42 -3.49 -7.78
N LEU A 146 6.88 -2.35 -7.35
CA LEU A 146 5.95 -2.22 -6.23
C LEU A 146 4.48 -2.35 -6.63
N PHE A 147 4.12 -2.79 -7.86
CA PHE A 147 2.73 -2.79 -8.33
C PHE A 147 1.78 -3.50 -7.36
N PHE A 148 2.20 -4.63 -6.83
CA PHE A 148 1.38 -5.44 -5.94
C PHE A 148 1.29 -4.89 -4.51
N LEU A 149 2.10 -3.90 -4.13
CA LEU A 149 2.00 -3.22 -2.84
C LEU A 149 0.62 -2.57 -2.66
N TRP A 150 0.06 -1.96 -3.71
CA TRP A 150 -1.25 -1.30 -3.62
C TRP A 150 -2.36 -2.25 -3.18
N PRO A 151 -2.63 -3.37 -3.85
CA PRO A 151 -3.61 -4.33 -3.34
C PRO A 151 -3.24 -4.91 -1.96
N ILE A 152 -1.95 -5.10 -1.62
CA ILE A 152 -1.53 -5.50 -0.27
C ILE A 152 -1.97 -4.46 0.78
N MET A 153 -1.79 -3.18 0.52
CA MET A 153 -2.23 -2.12 1.42
C MET A 153 -3.75 -2.12 1.61
N ALA A 154 -4.55 -2.29 0.52
CA ALA A 154 -6.00 -2.41 0.65
C ALA A 154 -6.41 -3.67 1.44
N ARG A 155 -5.70 -4.79 1.25
CA ARG A 155 -5.87 -5.99 2.08
C ARG A 155 -5.60 -5.67 3.55
N ALA A 156 -4.50 -5.00 3.84
CA ALA A 156 -4.14 -4.62 5.19
C ALA A 156 -5.22 -3.73 5.83
N LYS A 157 -5.77 -2.78 5.07
CA LYS A 157 -6.89 -1.96 5.51
C LYS A 157 -8.15 -2.77 5.78
N ALA A 158 -8.51 -3.72 4.90
CA ALA A 158 -9.67 -4.58 5.10
C ALA A 158 -9.54 -5.46 6.36
N VAL A 159 -8.34 -5.96 6.67
CA VAL A 159 -8.08 -6.70 7.91
C VAL A 159 -8.13 -5.77 9.13
N ALA A 160 -7.53 -4.58 9.05
CA ALA A 160 -7.54 -3.59 10.12
C ALA A 160 -8.97 -3.14 10.46
N ASP A 161 -9.83 -2.94 9.47
CA ASP A 161 -11.23 -2.56 9.68
C ASP A 161 -12.06 -3.69 10.32
N ALA A 162 -11.73 -4.93 10.03
CA ALA A 162 -12.43 -6.07 10.63
C ALA A 162 -12.23 -6.20 12.15
N VAL A 163 -11.14 -5.64 12.68
CA VAL A 163 -10.87 -5.63 14.14
C VAL A 163 -11.28 -4.32 14.82
N GLN A 164 -11.95 -3.41 14.11
CA GLN A 164 -12.51 -2.18 14.71
C GLN A 164 -13.75 -2.49 15.55
N ASN A 165 -13.97 -1.70 16.60
CA ASN A 165 -15.16 -1.75 17.46
C ASN A 165 -15.33 -3.09 18.21
N VAL A 166 -14.25 -3.83 18.46
CA VAL A 166 -14.32 -5.01 19.33
C VAL A 166 -14.26 -4.53 20.78
N GLU A 167 -15.34 -4.78 21.50
CA GLU A 167 -15.50 -4.35 22.89
C GLU A 167 -14.36 -4.90 23.78
N TYR A 168 -13.81 -4.05 24.64
CA TYR A 168 -12.67 -4.34 25.55
C TYR A 168 -11.34 -4.70 24.83
N SER A 169 -11.26 -4.62 23.51
CA SER A 169 -10.01 -4.88 22.79
C SER A 169 -9.05 -3.71 22.90
N THR A 170 -7.80 -3.98 23.26
CA THR A 170 -6.70 -3.00 23.30
C THR A 170 -5.79 -3.08 22.07
N ILE A 171 -6.18 -3.85 21.06
CA ILE A 171 -5.39 -3.98 19.82
C ILE A 171 -5.36 -2.62 19.10
N THR A 172 -4.17 -2.21 18.68
CA THR A 172 -4.02 -1.10 17.73
C THR A 172 -4.57 -1.54 16.39
N SER A 173 -5.66 -0.94 15.97
CA SER A 173 -6.36 -1.29 14.73
C SER A 173 -5.90 -0.44 13.54
N CYS A 174 -5.23 0.67 13.78
CA CYS A 174 -4.73 1.56 12.74
C CYS A 174 -3.54 2.36 13.24
N LEU A 175 -2.55 2.54 12.38
CA LEU A 175 -1.39 3.41 12.60
C LEU A 175 -1.05 4.09 11.28
N ALA A 176 -0.82 5.39 11.30
CA ALA A 176 -0.47 6.16 10.11
C ALA A 176 0.27 7.45 10.44
N GLY A 177 1.08 7.93 9.51
CA GLY A 177 1.78 9.20 9.59
C GLY A 177 1.38 10.16 8.47
N ASN A 178 1.31 11.46 8.77
CA ASN A 178 0.98 12.49 7.79
C ASN A 178 2.15 13.44 7.47
N GLY A 179 3.36 13.08 7.91
CA GLY A 179 4.57 13.89 7.72
C GLY A 179 4.78 14.94 8.83
N THR A 180 3.85 15.09 9.76
CA THR A 180 3.97 15.98 10.94
C THR A 180 3.56 15.28 12.23
N GLU A 181 2.50 14.50 12.18
CA GLU A 181 1.96 13.73 13.29
C GLU A 181 1.81 12.25 12.89
N MET A 182 2.02 11.39 13.86
CA MET A 182 1.54 10.00 13.82
C MET A 182 0.25 9.88 14.59
N GLY A 183 -0.67 9.09 14.06
CA GLY A 183 -1.92 8.77 14.69
C GLY A 183 -2.14 7.26 14.79
N LEU A 184 -2.75 6.82 15.88
CA LEU A 184 -3.21 5.44 16.03
C LEU A 184 -4.68 5.39 16.45
N LYS A 185 -5.33 4.26 16.16
CA LYS A 185 -6.64 3.91 16.67
C LYS A 185 -6.54 2.63 17.49
N VAL A 186 -7.36 2.57 18.55
CA VAL A 186 -7.51 1.36 19.35
C VAL A 186 -8.87 0.74 19.07
N SER A 187 -8.92 -0.56 18.87
CA SER A 187 -10.09 -1.31 18.43
C SER A 187 -11.36 -0.97 19.20
N SER A 188 -11.34 -1.00 20.54
CA SER A 188 -12.53 -0.74 21.37
C SER A 188 -12.93 0.72 21.47
N LEU A 189 -12.12 1.65 20.98
CA LEU A 189 -12.35 3.10 21.09
C LEU A 189 -12.90 3.72 19.79
N GLY A 190 -13.34 2.91 18.86
CA GLY A 190 -14.03 3.33 17.65
C GLY A 190 -13.14 4.16 16.71
N HIS A 191 -13.67 5.30 16.28
CA HIS A 191 -13.00 6.17 15.32
C HIS A 191 -12.03 7.19 15.94
N GLN A 192 -11.79 7.10 17.24
CA GLN A 192 -10.93 8.06 17.95
C GLN A 192 -9.47 7.90 17.50
N TRP A 193 -8.88 9.00 17.04
CA TRP A 193 -7.45 9.10 16.77
C TRP A 193 -6.70 9.60 18.00
N PHE A 194 -5.66 8.86 18.39
CA PHE A 194 -4.65 9.31 19.36
C PHE A 194 -3.44 9.76 18.57
N LYS A 195 -2.97 10.98 18.80
CA LYS A 195 -1.95 11.63 17.98
C LYS A 195 -0.74 12.03 18.80
N ALA A 196 0.42 11.94 18.17
CA ALA A 196 1.70 12.46 18.66
C ALA A 196 2.50 13.06 17.50
N PRO A 197 3.50 13.91 17.76
CA PRO A 197 4.44 14.31 16.72
C PRO A 197 5.06 13.07 16.03
N SER A 198 5.23 13.13 14.71
CA SER A 198 5.90 12.05 13.98
C SER A 198 7.29 11.79 14.56
N PRO A 199 7.65 10.52 14.86
CA PRO A 199 8.95 10.19 15.35
C PRO A 199 10.02 10.47 14.30
N ARG A 200 11.22 10.83 14.74
CA ARG A 200 12.41 10.79 13.90
C ARG A 200 13.05 9.40 14.04
N PHE A 201 13.53 8.87 12.95
CA PHE A 201 14.27 7.61 12.99
C PHE A 201 15.62 7.83 13.72
N TYR A 202 15.91 6.96 14.66
CA TYR A 202 17.19 7.01 15.40
C TYR A 202 18.35 6.44 14.59
N ILE A 203 18.04 5.52 13.68
CA ILE A 203 19.01 4.85 12.81
C ILE A 203 18.41 4.90 11.42
N ALA A 204 19.03 5.66 10.54
CA ALA A 204 18.64 5.72 9.13
C ALA A 204 19.89 5.60 8.26
N LYS A 205 19.73 4.96 7.11
CA LYS A 205 20.73 4.94 6.05
C LYS A 205 20.30 5.90 4.96
N TYR A 206 21.23 6.66 4.49
CA TYR A 206 20.98 7.68 3.47
C TYR A 206 21.68 7.30 2.18
N PHE A 207 21.09 7.66 1.06
CA PHE A 207 21.78 7.65 -0.21
C PHE A 207 22.95 8.64 -0.19
N GLU A 208 23.95 8.40 -1.03
CA GLU A 208 25.10 9.29 -1.14
C GLU A 208 24.66 10.74 -1.37
N GLY A 209 25.21 11.64 -0.58
CA GLY A 209 24.89 13.08 -0.64
C GLY A 209 23.69 13.53 0.21
N PHE A 210 22.95 12.60 0.84
CA PHE A 210 21.83 12.91 1.74
C PHE A 210 22.18 12.70 3.21
N THR A 211 21.49 13.41 4.09
CA THR A 211 21.72 13.41 5.54
C THR A 211 20.37 13.42 6.28
N ASP A 212 20.41 13.39 7.60
CA ASP A 212 19.23 13.54 8.47
C ASP A 212 18.45 14.83 8.24
N LYS A 213 19.09 15.88 7.66
CA LYS A 213 18.42 17.14 7.33
C LYS A 213 17.53 17.04 6.10
N ASP A 214 17.79 16.06 5.25
CA ASP A 214 17.03 15.83 4.02
C ASP A 214 15.85 14.85 4.25
N MET A 215 15.80 14.23 5.45
CA MET A 215 14.79 13.26 5.80
C MET A 215 13.47 13.95 6.23
N ASN A 216 12.37 13.55 5.60
CA ASN A 216 11.04 13.89 6.09
C ASN A 216 10.65 13.03 7.30
N PRO A 217 9.81 13.55 8.21
CA PRO A 217 9.14 12.71 9.20
C PRO A 217 8.28 11.65 8.54
N GLU A 218 7.89 10.61 9.30
CA GLU A 218 7.06 9.52 8.81
C GLU A 218 5.79 10.03 8.12
N VAL A 219 5.58 9.57 6.88
CA VAL A 219 4.40 9.89 6.08
C VAL A 219 3.95 8.64 5.34
N GLY A 220 2.69 8.27 5.55
CA GLY A 220 2.05 7.17 4.84
C GLY A 220 1.17 6.31 5.73
N ASP A 221 0.37 5.50 5.04
CA ASP A 221 -0.57 4.57 5.64
C ASP A 221 -0.07 3.13 5.54
N SER A 222 1.04 2.90 4.82
CA SER A 222 1.56 1.56 4.51
C SER A 222 2.03 0.77 5.73
N ILE A 223 2.27 1.44 6.84
CA ILE A 223 2.58 0.82 8.14
C ILE A 223 1.49 -0.19 8.60
N LEU A 224 0.26 -0.10 8.04
CA LEU A 224 -0.76 -1.12 8.25
C LEU A 224 -0.33 -2.51 7.73
N VAL A 225 0.55 -2.55 6.75
CA VAL A 225 1.11 -3.80 6.20
C VAL A 225 2.00 -4.46 7.25
N ASP A 226 2.86 -3.68 7.90
CA ASP A 226 3.75 -4.15 8.98
C ASP A 226 2.98 -4.64 10.21
N MET A 227 1.86 -3.99 10.53
CA MET A 227 0.98 -4.40 11.63
C MET A 227 0.38 -5.80 11.46
N GLN A 228 0.49 -6.39 10.26
CA GLN A 228 -0.04 -7.72 9.93
C GLN A 228 1.05 -8.74 9.66
N GLY A 229 2.26 -8.48 10.13
CA GLY A 229 3.38 -9.39 10.07
C GLY A 229 4.10 -9.44 8.72
N LEU A 230 3.79 -8.54 7.79
CA LEU A 230 4.55 -8.29 6.57
C LEU A 230 5.59 -7.17 6.82
N GLY A 231 6.31 -6.74 5.81
CA GLY A 231 7.30 -5.68 5.97
C GLY A 231 8.31 -6.00 7.07
N GLY A 232 8.40 -5.14 8.08
CA GLY A 232 9.29 -5.34 9.23
C GLY A 232 9.11 -6.69 9.92
N GLY A 233 7.89 -7.22 10.01
CA GLY A 233 7.60 -8.54 10.55
C GLY A 233 8.15 -9.68 9.70
N ALA A 234 8.25 -9.51 8.40
CA ALA A 234 8.68 -10.50 7.42
C ALA A 234 10.12 -10.29 6.91
N MET A 235 10.93 -9.43 7.52
CA MET A 235 12.31 -9.17 7.07
C MET A 235 13.17 -10.43 6.99
N ALA A 236 12.93 -11.41 7.86
CA ALA A 236 13.60 -12.70 7.79
C ALA A 236 13.32 -13.49 6.49
N ALA A 237 12.19 -13.25 5.83
CA ALA A 237 11.90 -13.76 4.48
C ALA A 237 12.55 -12.88 3.39
N GLY A 238 12.62 -11.57 3.62
CA GLY A 238 13.16 -10.57 2.70
C GLY A 238 14.66 -10.30 2.85
N ILE A 239 15.50 -11.29 3.14
CA ILE A 239 16.94 -11.11 3.39
C ILE A 239 17.63 -10.32 2.26
N ALA A 240 17.26 -10.55 1.00
CA ALA A 240 17.83 -9.83 -0.14
C ALA A 240 17.59 -8.31 -0.07
N HIS A 241 16.44 -7.89 0.45
CA HIS A 241 16.14 -6.48 0.68
C HIS A 241 17.09 -5.90 1.75
N VAL A 242 17.22 -6.56 2.89
CA VAL A 242 18.08 -6.14 3.99
C VAL A 242 19.55 -6.05 3.56
N LEU A 243 20.04 -7.03 2.81
CA LEU A 243 21.39 -7.01 2.23
C LEU A 243 21.59 -5.84 1.25
N SER A 244 20.58 -5.50 0.45
CA SER A 244 20.65 -4.38 -0.50
C SER A 244 20.76 -3.02 0.18
N THR A 245 20.28 -2.91 1.41
CA THR A 245 20.43 -1.71 2.25
C THR A 245 21.70 -1.72 3.09
N GLY A 246 22.55 -2.76 2.95
CA GLY A 246 23.86 -2.86 3.60
C GLY A 246 23.83 -3.40 5.03
N ASP A 247 22.72 -4.02 5.45
CA ASP A 247 22.63 -4.80 6.69
C ASP A 247 22.95 -6.27 6.46
N SER A 248 23.02 -7.06 7.52
CA SER A 248 23.33 -8.49 7.47
C SER A 248 22.07 -9.37 7.47
N ALA A 249 22.24 -10.65 7.17
CA ALA A 249 21.15 -11.63 7.32
C ALA A 249 20.72 -11.80 8.80
N GLU A 250 21.64 -11.65 9.73
CA GLU A 250 21.37 -11.64 11.17
C GLU A 250 20.49 -10.46 11.56
N ASP A 251 20.70 -9.29 10.95
CA ASP A 251 19.86 -8.11 11.15
C ASP A 251 18.43 -8.36 10.65
N ALA A 252 18.26 -9.01 9.52
CA ALA A 252 16.94 -9.37 9.01
C ALA A 252 16.14 -10.22 10.02
N ILE A 253 16.79 -11.22 10.61
CA ILE A 253 16.19 -12.07 11.65
C ILE A 253 15.91 -11.25 12.91
N ARG A 254 16.81 -10.36 13.29
CA ARG A 254 16.64 -9.48 14.45
C ARG A 254 15.44 -8.56 14.27
N TYR A 255 15.27 -7.91 13.12
CA TYR A 255 14.13 -7.04 12.85
C TYR A 255 12.79 -7.76 12.97
N SER A 256 12.67 -8.94 12.36
CA SER A 256 11.45 -9.75 12.52
C SER A 256 11.18 -10.13 13.98
N ARG A 257 12.21 -10.47 14.76
CA ARG A 257 12.06 -10.79 16.18
C ARG A 257 11.67 -9.57 17.03
N GLU A 258 12.14 -8.38 16.68
CA GLU A 258 11.76 -7.13 17.35
C GLU A 258 10.28 -6.81 17.10
N MET A 259 9.80 -6.97 15.87
CA MET A 259 8.38 -6.81 15.54
C MET A 259 7.48 -7.79 16.32
N MET A 260 7.91 -9.03 16.52
CA MET A 260 7.16 -10.01 17.33
C MET A 260 6.97 -9.60 18.79
N ARG A 261 7.81 -8.69 19.33
CA ARG A 261 7.68 -8.21 20.73
C ARG A 261 6.51 -7.26 20.92
N ILE A 262 6.06 -6.62 19.86
CA ILE A 262 4.94 -5.67 19.86
C ILE A 262 3.69 -6.23 19.19
N SER A 263 3.76 -7.46 18.70
CA SER A 263 2.67 -8.16 18.05
C SER A 263 1.98 -9.13 19.00
N VAL A 264 0.72 -9.43 18.73
CA VAL A 264 -0.08 -10.40 19.46
C VAL A 264 -0.20 -11.66 18.61
N GLY A 265 0.47 -12.73 19.02
CA GLY A 265 0.40 -14.04 18.34
C GLY A 265 1.62 -14.38 17.57
#